data_dafe4193267b00df66225f21684d942c
#
_entry.id   dafe4193267b00df66225f21684d942c
#
_cell.length_a   1.000
_cell.length_b   1.000
_cell.length_c   1.000
_cell.angle_alpha   90.00
_cell.angle_beta   90.00
_cell.angle_gamma   90.00
#
_symmetry.space_group_name_H-M   'P 1'
#
loop_
_entity.id
_entity.type
_entity.pdbx_description
1 polymer ?
#
loop_
_entity_poly.entity_id
_entity_poly.type
_entity_poly.pdbx_seq_one_letter_code
_entity_poly.pdbx_strand_id
1 'polypeptide(L)'
;MGCDIHTMVERYNPKTGKWKDMAGTWGWVEYSDGDRYPMELYGGRNYKLFGYLAEVRDEGYDDNSIAKGFPDDCSKRAKGWEEDIDLHSHTYFTLSELLAWKLFFEEDTEIREEVSQFYTQVVPALLGICTGSPDDVRILICFDN
;
A
#
# COMPACT_ATOMS: atom_id res chain seq x y z
N MET A 1 -4.99 -21.52 -4.42
CA MET A 1 -4.39 -20.88 -3.25
C MET A 1 -4.77 -19.41 -3.19
N GLY A 2 -4.96 -18.89 -2.01
CA GLY A 2 -5.27 -17.48 -1.81
C GLY A 2 -4.04 -16.59 -2.01
N CYS A 3 -4.29 -15.32 -2.25
CA CYS A 3 -3.27 -14.29 -2.32
C CYS A 3 -3.68 -13.17 -1.34
N ASP A 4 -2.78 -12.77 -0.48
CA ASP A 4 -3.01 -11.71 0.49
C ASP A 4 -2.16 -10.48 0.15
N ILE A 5 -2.69 -9.31 0.48
CA ILE A 5 -2.01 -8.03 0.32
C ILE A 5 -1.37 -7.62 1.65
N HIS A 6 -0.18 -7.05 1.56
CA HIS A 6 0.53 -6.45 2.70
C HIS A 6 0.87 -5.00 2.40
N THR A 7 0.71 -4.16 3.40
CA THR A 7 0.94 -2.71 3.24
C THR A 7 1.83 -2.19 4.36
N MET A 8 2.68 -1.22 4.03
CA MET A 8 3.39 -0.42 5.02
C MET A 8 3.44 1.03 4.55
N VAL A 9 3.54 1.95 5.49
CA VAL A 9 3.53 3.39 5.20
C VAL A 9 4.85 4.00 5.61
N GLU A 10 5.34 4.90 4.76
CA GLU A 10 6.53 5.70 5.03
C GLU A 10 6.23 7.18 4.86
N ARG A 11 6.88 8.00 5.69
CA ARG A 11 6.82 9.46 5.60
C ARG A 11 8.23 10.03 5.49
N TYR A 12 8.41 10.94 4.52
CA TYR A 12 9.67 11.63 4.31
C TYR A 12 9.92 12.69 5.39
N ASN A 13 11.13 12.70 5.92
CA ASN A 13 11.58 13.75 6.83
C ASN A 13 12.56 14.67 6.09
N PRO A 14 12.17 15.90 5.75
CA PRO A 14 13.04 16.82 5.02
C PRO A 14 14.29 17.26 5.81
N LYS A 15 14.26 17.15 7.14
CA LYS A 15 15.41 17.48 7.98
C LYS A 15 16.53 16.44 7.88
N THR A 16 16.18 15.17 7.74
CA THR A 16 17.15 14.08 7.64
C THR A 16 17.36 13.58 6.21
N GLY A 17 16.47 13.94 5.29
CA GLY A 17 16.46 13.41 3.93
C GLY A 17 16.11 11.93 3.83
N LYS A 18 15.47 11.38 4.87
CA LYS A 18 15.15 9.94 4.95
C LYS A 18 13.66 9.69 5.07
N TRP A 19 13.25 8.54 4.57
CA TRP A 19 11.91 8.00 4.72
C TRP A 19 11.82 7.21 6.03
N LYS A 20 10.88 7.58 6.86
CA LYS A 20 10.62 6.93 8.15
C LYS A 20 9.52 5.88 7.97
N ASP A 21 9.78 4.66 8.42
CA ASP A 21 8.77 3.63 8.59
C ASP A 21 7.78 4.06 9.68
N MET A 22 6.50 4.15 9.33
CA MET A 22 5.43 4.59 10.22
C MET A 22 4.77 3.43 10.97
N ALA A 23 5.47 2.32 11.15
CA ALA A 23 4.98 1.15 11.88
C ALA A 23 4.47 1.56 13.27
N GLY A 24 3.32 1.04 13.65
CA GLY A 24 2.70 1.29 14.94
C GLY A 24 1.87 2.57 15.04
N THR A 25 1.87 3.43 14.00
CA THR A 25 1.08 4.68 14.00
C THR A 25 -0.42 4.40 14.20
N TRP A 26 -0.94 3.32 13.61
CA TRP A 26 -2.35 2.93 13.70
C TRP A 26 -2.60 1.78 14.66
N GLY A 27 -1.57 1.38 15.43
CA GLY A 27 -1.66 0.33 16.43
C GLY A 27 -0.86 -0.92 16.06
N TRP A 28 -1.02 -1.92 16.90
CA TRP A 28 -0.34 -3.20 16.80
C TRP A 28 -1.34 -4.33 16.91
N VAL A 29 -1.07 -5.41 16.21
CA VAL A 29 -1.82 -6.67 16.34
C VAL A 29 -0.96 -7.64 17.12
N GLU A 30 -1.51 -8.22 18.20
CA GLU A 30 -0.84 -9.22 19.00
C GLU A 30 -1.47 -10.60 18.74
N TYR A 31 -0.64 -11.56 18.42
CA TYR A 31 -1.06 -12.93 18.18
C TYR A 31 -0.96 -13.77 19.46
N SER A 32 -1.62 -14.94 19.48
CA SER A 32 -1.68 -15.83 20.63
C SER A 32 -0.32 -16.39 21.07
N ASP A 33 0.68 -16.38 20.18
CA ASP A 33 2.06 -16.77 20.47
C ASP A 33 2.89 -15.65 21.12
N GLY A 34 2.31 -14.46 21.30
CA GLY A 34 2.97 -13.28 21.85
C GLY A 34 3.64 -12.38 20.83
N ASP A 35 3.67 -12.76 19.56
CA ASP A 35 4.22 -11.92 18.50
C ASP A 35 3.31 -10.72 18.22
N ARG A 36 3.93 -9.56 17.96
CA ARG A 36 3.24 -8.32 17.65
C ARG A 36 3.69 -7.81 16.29
N TYR A 37 2.70 -7.39 15.49
CA TYR A 37 2.94 -6.81 14.17
C TYR A 37 2.24 -5.46 14.05
N PRO A 38 2.82 -4.50 13.31
CA PRO A 38 2.14 -3.23 13.05
C PRO A 38 0.82 -3.49 12.33
N MET A 39 -0.21 -2.77 12.74
CA MET A 39 -1.49 -2.81 12.01
C MET A 39 -1.30 -2.29 10.60
N GLU A 40 -1.77 -3.06 9.62
CA GLU A 40 -1.79 -2.66 8.21
C GLU A 40 -3.07 -1.90 7.89
N LEU A 41 -2.99 -0.95 6.97
CA LEU A 41 -4.14 -0.12 6.63
C LEU A 41 -5.20 -0.84 5.79
N TYR A 42 -4.79 -1.88 5.07
CA TYR A 42 -5.68 -2.67 4.25
C TYR A 42 -5.21 -4.12 4.20
N GLY A 43 -6.13 -5.07 4.29
CA GLY A 43 -5.78 -6.50 4.34
C GLY A 43 -6.83 -7.42 3.71
N GLY A 44 -7.76 -6.91 2.95
CA GLY A 44 -8.80 -7.73 2.31
C GLY A 44 -8.30 -8.50 1.09
N ARG A 45 -9.01 -9.57 0.70
CA ARG A 45 -8.74 -10.31 -0.55
C ARG A 45 -9.65 -9.80 -1.66
N ASN A 46 -9.26 -8.73 -2.29
CA ASN A 46 -9.95 -8.14 -3.43
C ASN A 46 -9.07 -8.23 -4.68
N TYR A 47 -9.24 -9.29 -5.46
CA TYR A 47 -8.38 -9.56 -6.62
C TYR A 47 -8.54 -8.55 -7.76
N LYS A 48 -9.70 -7.92 -7.89
CA LYS A 48 -9.84 -6.81 -8.84
C LYS A 48 -8.97 -5.63 -8.42
N LEU A 49 -8.98 -5.29 -7.14
CA LEU A 49 -8.08 -4.27 -6.59
C LEU A 49 -6.61 -4.65 -6.81
N PHE A 50 -6.24 -5.90 -6.57
CA PHE A 50 -4.86 -6.36 -6.76
C PHE A 50 -4.40 -6.20 -8.21
N GLY A 51 -5.27 -6.44 -9.17
CA GLY A 51 -5.02 -6.18 -10.57
C GLY A 51 -4.73 -4.70 -10.83
N TYR A 52 -5.57 -3.81 -10.31
CA TYR A 52 -5.36 -2.36 -10.46
C TYR A 52 -4.07 -1.86 -9.80
N LEU A 53 -3.68 -2.45 -8.67
CA LEU A 53 -2.49 -2.01 -7.93
C LEU A 53 -1.19 -2.51 -8.56
N ALA A 54 -1.14 -3.76 -9.02
CA ALA A 54 0.11 -4.40 -9.38
C ALA A 54 -0.02 -5.55 -10.39
N GLU A 55 -1.09 -5.62 -11.15
CA GLU A 55 -1.40 -6.73 -12.07
C GLU A 55 -1.42 -8.13 -11.40
N VAL A 56 -1.62 -8.17 -10.08
CA VAL A 56 -1.72 -9.43 -9.35
C VAL A 56 -3.13 -9.99 -9.51
N ARG A 57 -3.21 -11.26 -9.89
CA ARG A 57 -4.51 -11.91 -10.18
C ARG A 57 -5.31 -11.13 -11.23
N ASP A 58 -4.61 -10.67 -12.26
CA ASP A 58 -5.17 -9.87 -13.34
C ASP A 58 -6.36 -10.59 -14.02
N GLU A 59 -7.50 -9.90 -14.05
CA GLU A 59 -8.73 -10.37 -14.71
C GLU A 59 -8.94 -9.71 -16.10
N GLY A 60 -7.90 -9.08 -16.66
CA GLY A 60 -7.94 -8.50 -18.01
C GLY A 60 -8.49 -7.08 -18.09
N TYR A 61 -8.37 -6.29 -17.04
CA TYR A 61 -8.74 -4.88 -17.07
C TYR A 61 -7.62 -4.03 -17.67
N ASP A 62 -7.97 -3.08 -18.53
CA ASP A 62 -7.02 -2.22 -19.23
C ASP A 62 -6.33 -1.18 -18.33
N ASP A 63 -6.87 -0.92 -17.15
CA ASP A 63 -6.40 0.14 -16.24
C ASP A 63 -5.44 -0.37 -15.15
N ASN A 64 -4.96 -1.60 -15.29
CA ASN A 64 -4.05 -2.20 -14.30
C ASN A 64 -2.71 -1.49 -14.27
N SER A 65 -2.21 -1.24 -13.07
CA SER A 65 -0.86 -0.73 -12.85
C SER A 65 0.15 -1.88 -12.78
N ILE A 66 1.29 -1.70 -13.44
CA ILE A 66 2.40 -2.66 -13.34
C ILE A 66 3.15 -2.43 -12.03
N ALA A 67 3.48 -3.51 -11.31
CA ALA A 67 4.31 -3.44 -10.12
C ALA A 67 5.68 -2.83 -10.46
N LYS A 68 6.06 -1.75 -9.77
CA LYS A 68 7.27 -0.96 -10.08
C LYS A 68 8.43 -1.18 -9.11
N GLY A 69 8.29 -2.13 -8.18
CA GLY A 69 9.25 -2.35 -7.11
C GLY A 69 9.07 -1.38 -5.95
N PHE A 70 9.82 -1.58 -4.88
CA PHE A 70 9.92 -0.59 -3.81
C PHE A 70 10.93 0.49 -4.19
N PRO A 71 10.81 1.71 -3.63
CA PRO A 71 11.81 2.75 -3.87
C PRO A 71 13.19 2.34 -3.32
N ASP A 72 14.27 2.76 -4.00
CA ASP A 72 15.64 2.47 -3.58
C ASP A 72 15.97 3.02 -2.18
N ASP A 73 15.30 4.10 -1.78
CA ASP A 73 15.47 4.76 -0.49
C ASP A 73 14.46 4.31 0.57
N CYS A 74 13.84 3.16 0.36
CA CYS A 74 12.87 2.62 1.32
C CYS A 74 13.53 2.26 2.66
N SER A 75 12.70 2.15 3.70
CA SER A 75 13.14 1.81 5.06
C SER A 75 13.75 0.41 5.14
N LYS A 76 14.47 0.16 6.24
CA LYS A 76 15.09 -1.15 6.49
C LYS A 76 14.07 -2.28 6.49
N ARG A 77 12.88 -2.07 7.09
CA ARG A 77 11.83 -3.09 7.12
C ARG A 77 11.29 -3.36 5.72
N ALA A 78 11.16 -2.33 4.89
CA ALA A 78 10.75 -2.49 3.49
C ALA A 78 11.76 -3.29 2.69
N LYS A 79 13.06 -3.06 2.91
CA LYS A 79 14.12 -3.86 2.28
C LYS A 79 14.03 -5.33 2.69
N GLY A 80 13.69 -5.61 3.94
CA GLY A 80 13.42 -6.96 4.40
C GLY A 80 12.27 -7.62 3.64
N TRP A 81 11.21 -6.88 3.35
CA TRP A 81 10.10 -7.39 2.55
C TRP A 81 10.49 -7.64 1.08
N GLU A 82 11.39 -6.83 0.51
CA GLU A 82 11.91 -7.09 -0.84
C GLU A 82 12.74 -8.38 -0.91
N GLU A 83 13.45 -8.70 0.15
CA GLU A 83 14.31 -9.89 0.24
C GLU A 83 13.55 -11.17 0.61
N ASP A 84 12.34 -11.03 1.09
CA ASP A 84 11.49 -12.17 1.50
C ASP A 84 10.97 -12.90 0.25
N ILE A 85 11.36 -14.17 0.11
CA ILE A 85 11.01 -14.99 -1.05
C ILE A 85 9.52 -15.32 -1.13
N ASP A 86 8.79 -15.20 -0.04
CA ASP A 86 7.35 -15.44 0.01
C ASP A 86 6.53 -14.22 -0.42
N LEU A 87 7.16 -13.06 -0.56
CA LEU A 87 6.53 -11.82 -1.00
C LEU A 87 6.90 -11.49 -2.44
N HIS A 88 5.92 -10.97 -3.19
CA HIS A 88 6.12 -10.64 -4.60
C HIS A 88 5.33 -9.40 -5.03
N SER A 89 5.58 -8.95 -6.26
CA SER A 89 4.86 -7.85 -6.90
C SER A 89 4.90 -6.57 -6.08
N HIS A 90 6.09 -6.24 -5.59
CA HIS A 90 6.33 -5.04 -4.80
C HIS A 90 6.04 -3.78 -5.62
N THR A 91 5.28 -2.87 -5.04
CA THR A 91 4.96 -1.58 -5.67
C THR A 91 4.71 -0.53 -4.58
N TYR A 92 4.53 0.73 -4.99
CA TYR A 92 4.19 1.80 -4.06
C TYR A 92 3.44 2.91 -4.76
N PHE A 93 2.72 3.68 -3.96
CA PHE A 93 2.02 4.88 -4.41
C PHE A 93 2.25 6.00 -3.40
N THR A 94 2.58 7.18 -3.90
CA THR A 94 2.56 8.39 -3.06
C THR A 94 1.11 8.79 -2.80
N LEU A 95 0.89 9.57 -1.74
CA LEU A 95 -0.42 10.15 -1.48
C LEU A 95 -0.88 11.02 -2.67
N SER A 96 0.05 11.75 -3.29
CA SER A 96 -0.24 12.53 -4.52
C SER A 96 -0.79 11.65 -5.63
N GLU A 97 -0.18 10.51 -5.88
CA GLU A 97 -0.64 9.57 -6.91
C GLU A 97 -2.04 9.05 -6.60
N LEU A 98 -2.30 8.68 -5.33
CA LEU A 98 -3.62 8.19 -4.92
C LEU A 98 -4.69 9.27 -5.06
N LEU A 99 -4.38 10.51 -4.69
CA LEU A 99 -5.31 11.64 -4.83
C LEU A 99 -5.62 11.98 -6.29
N ALA A 100 -4.68 11.71 -7.21
CA ALA A 100 -4.83 11.96 -8.64
C ALA A 100 -5.36 10.75 -9.41
N TRP A 101 -5.48 9.59 -8.78
CA TRP A 101 -5.84 8.36 -9.47
C TRP A 101 -7.31 8.37 -9.91
N LYS A 102 -7.51 8.40 -11.21
CA LYS A 102 -8.84 8.53 -11.82
C LYS A 102 -9.82 7.44 -11.45
N LEU A 103 -9.33 6.21 -11.24
CA LEU A 103 -10.18 5.06 -10.86
C LEU A 103 -11.06 5.33 -9.63
N PHE A 104 -10.59 6.16 -8.70
CA PHE A 104 -11.36 6.50 -7.51
C PHE A 104 -12.48 7.52 -7.75
N PHE A 105 -12.42 8.21 -8.89
CA PHE A 105 -13.32 9.33 -9.22
C PHE A 105 -14.15 9.08 -10.47
N GLU A 106 -13.93 7.98 -11.18
CA GLU A 106 -14.70 7.66 -12.37
C GLU A 106 -16.12 7.24 -12.01
N GLU A 107 -17.05 7.56 -12.91
CA GLU A 107 -18.48 7.25 -12.74
C GLU A 107 -18.81 5.77 -12.91
N ASP A 108 -17.86 4.94 -13.34
CA ASP A 108 -18.06 3.51 -13.43
C ASP A 108 -18.24 2.95 -12.02
N THR A 109 -19.49 2.67 -11.67
CA THR A 109 -19.88 2.22 -10.34
C THR A 109 -19.24 0.88 -9.96
N GLU A 110 -19.01 -0.01 -10.91
CA GLU A 110 -18.42 -1.32 -10.64
C GLU A 110 -16.95 -1.19 -10.23
N ILE A 111 -16.14 -0.47 -11.01
CA ILE A 111 -14.74 -0.20 -10.69
C ILE A 111 -14.64 0.56 -9.36
N ARG A 112 -15.49 1.57 -9.19
CA ARG A 112 -15.51 2.41 -8.01
C ARG A 112 -15.82 1.63 -6.73
N GLU A 113 -16.76 0.70 -6.78
CA GLU A 113 -17.06 -0.18 -5.65
C GLU A 113 -15.88 -1.06 -5.28
N GLU A 114 -15.19 -1.65 -6.27
CA GLU A 114 -14.06 -2.54 -6.04
C GLU A 114 -12.86 -1.85 -5.39
N VAL A 115 -12.61 -0.58 -5.69
CA VAL A 115 -11.47 0.15 -5.14
C VAL A 115 -11.82 1.05 -3.96
N SER A 116 -13.11 1.31 -3.72
CA SER A 116 -13.55 2.33 -2.76
C SER A 116 -13.13 2.01 -1.32
N GLN A 117 -13.19 0.75 -0.92
CA GLN A 117 -12.80 0.34 0.43
C GLN A 117 -11.31 0.60 0.68
N PHE A 118 -10.45 0.25 -0.26
CA PHE A 118 -9.03 0.57 -0.18
C PHE A 118 -8.82 2.08 -0.06
N TYR A 119 -9.45 2.85 -0.95
CA TYR A 119 -9.32 4.31 -0.96
C TYR A 119 -9.77 4.93 0.38
N THR A 120 -10.95 4.54 0.88
CA THR A 120 -11.52 5.12 2.11
C THR A 120 -10.76 4.70 3.38
N GLN A 121 -10.08 3.58 3.38
CA GLN A 121 -9.22 3.17 4.50
C GLN A 121 -7.84 3.80 4.43
N VAL A 122 -7.24 3.87 3.25
CA VAL A 122 -5.84 4.27 3.08
C VAL A 122 -5.69 5.78 2.99
N VAL A 123 -6.44 6.45 2.12
CA VAL A 123 -6.22 7.88 1.85
C VAL A 123 -6.43 8.77 3.09
N PRO A 124 -7.52 8.63 3.87
CA PRO A 124 -7.66 9.43 5.09
C PRO A 124 -6.55 9.19 6.11
N ALA A 125 -6.04 7.96 6.23
CA ALA A 125 -4.93 7.65 7.12
C ALA A 125 -3.65 8.34 6.67
N LEU A 126 -3.33 8.34 5.37
CA LEU A 126 -2.17 9.04 4.82
C LEU A 126 -2.31 10.56 4.96
N LEU A 127 -3.49 11.10 4.73
CA LEU A 127 -3.79 12.52 4.96
C LEU A 127 -3.56 12.91 6.42
N GLY A 128 -3.92 12.04 7.35
CA GLY A 128 -3.77 12.28 8.79
C GLY A 128 -2.33 12.43 9.26
N ILE A 129 -1.37 11.85 8.55
CA ILE A 129 0.06 11.95 8.87
C ILE A 129 0.84 12.84 7.91
N CYS A 130 0.18 13.41 6.91
CA CYS A 130 0.81 14.30 5.94
C CYS A 130 1.05 15.66 6.60
N THR A 131 2.31 15.99 6.84
CA THR A 131 2.71 17.26 7.48
C THR A 131 3.27 18.28 6.50
N GLY A 132 3.46 17.89 5.26
CA GLY A 132 4.00 18.73 4.18
C GLY A 132 3.33 18.42 2.86
N SER A 133 4.11 18.11 1.84
CA SER A 133 3.60 17.73 0.53
C SER A 133 3.00 16.31 0.56
N PRO A 134 1.91 16.06 -0.20
CA PRO A 134 1.43 14.69 -0.44
C PRO A 134 2.45 13.77 -1.11
N ASP A 135 3.51 14.31 -1.71
CA ASP A 135 4.63 13.53 -2.24
C ASP A 135 5.51 12.93 -1.12
N ASP A 136 5.39 13.44 0.10
CA ASP A 136 6.20 13.04 1.26
C ASP A 136 5.57 11.90 2.09
N VAL A 137 4.47 11.35 1.63
CA VAL A 137 3.81 10.19 2.24
C VAL A 137 3.55 9.15 1.16
N ARG A 138 3.90 7.90 1.44
CA ARG A 138 3.70 6.81 0.48
C ARG A 138 3.29 5.51 1.17
N ILE A 139 2.54 4.70 0.46
CA ILE A 139 2.19 3.34 0.87
C ILE A 139 2.96 2.35 -0.01
N LEU A 140 3.64 1.41 0.63
CA LEU A 140 4.33 0.30 -0.02
C LEU A 140 3.45 -0.93 0.08
N ILE A 141 3.35 -1.68 -1.02
CA ILE A 141 2.42 -2.79 -1.17
C ILE A 141 3.16 -3.99 -1.75
N CYS A 142 2.90 -5.16 -1.21
CA CYS A 142 3.33 -6.43 -1.81
C CYS A 142 2.29 -7.50 -1.52
N PHE A 143 2.52 -8.70 -2.04
CA PHE A 143 1.55 -9.79 -1.99
C PHE A 143 2.25 -11.09 -1.61
N ASP A 144 1.50 -11.99 -1.00
CA ASP A 144 1.90 -13.38 -0.82
C ASP A 144 0.88 -14.33 -1.47
N ASN A 145 1.25 -15.57 -1.61
CA ASN A 145 0.37 -16.63 -2.11
C ASN A 145 0.16 -17.70 -1.03
#